data_415ebfdc1aac6bcd85bbde32de82301a
#
_entry.id   415ebfdc1aac6bcd85bbde32de82301a
#
_cell.length_a   1.000
_cell.length_b   1.000
_cell.length_c   1.000
_cell.angle_alpha   90.00
_cell.angle_beta   90.00
_cell.angle_gamma   90.00
#
_symmetry.space_group_name_H-M   'P 1'
#
loop_
_entity.id
_entity.type
_entity.pdbx_description
1 polymer ?
#
loop_
_entity_poly.entity_id
_entity_poly.type
_entity_poly.pdbx_seq_one_letter_code
_entity_poly.pdbx_strand_id
1 'polypeptide(L)'
;MDASPVARAGALRAALESRVLVLDGAMGTQIHACNLDLERDYHGHENCVDYVNLTRPDAIRRIHESYLAAGCDIVETNTFGAMPHVLAEFGIADKAREINRAAARAAREACAAHSTPDRPRFCLGSMGPGTKLATLGHASYQLLKESYAEQARGLVEGGVDGFLVETCQDPLQIKAAVNGILAARSEAGVDLPIFVSVTMEVTGTMLVGTEMAAAIALLDPYPIDVVGINCATGPREMGEHVRLLGQNCRKKIMVYPNAGLPQLVDGKTHYPLGPEELADWLVRFVEEDGLNIVGGCCGTTPAHLAAVARRLGSRAPKPRRPAHQPQVTSIYSAVPLVQDNSILFVGERSNANGSKAFREHLLKGDVEAMVSMGREQVREGSHVLDLCTAYVGRDEVADMTKVLVRYRADVPAPLMIDSTEAPVLKAALELAGGRSIVNSINLEDGLERMEKVLPLVKEHGSAVIALTIDEDGMAKTAQDKLRIAKRIHKICVEDWGLRSEDLLFDVLTFTICTGNEDDRRLGIETLEGIRLVREELPGVGLLLGLSNISFGLNPAARHVLNSVFLHHARERGLTAAILHSGRIQPLHRIDPKARETAEDLIFDRRREGYDPLQAFIALFEGAQVE
;
A
#
# COMPACT_ATOMS: atom_id res chain seq x y z
N MET A 1 19.12 -12.79 33.57
CA MET A 1 19.67 -13.17 32.25
C MET A 1 18.89 -12.38 31.22
N ASP A 2 19.60 -11.59 30.43
CA ASP A 2 18.94 -10.79 29.38
C ASP A 2 18.43 -11.74 28.28
N ALA A 3 17.13 -11.75 28.04
CA ALA A 3 16.54 -12.64 27.04
C ALA A 3 17.05 -12.26 25.63
N SER A 4 17.19 -13.25 24.74
CA SER A 4 17.60 -12.99 23.36
C SER A 4 16.63 -12.05 22.64
N PRO A 5 17.05 -11.31 21.58
CA PRO A 5 16.13 -10.48 20.79
C PRO A 5 14.92 -11.24 20.27
N VAL A 6 15.10 -12.48 19.84
CA VAL A 6 14.01 -13.37 19.37
C VAL A 6 13.02 -13.68 20.50
N ALA A 7 13.51 -13.96 21.70
CA ALA A 7 12.65 -14.23 22.85
C ALA A 7 11.84 -13.00 23.27
N ARG A 8 12.46 -11.81 23.24
CA ARG A 8 11.78 -10.56 23.58
C ARG A 8 10.74 -10.18 22.52
N ALA A 9 11.03 -10.34 21.23
CA ALA A 9 10.07 -10.15 20.16
C ALA A 9 8.86 -11.09 20.29
N GLY A 10 9.12 -12.36 20.62
CA GLY A 10 8.05 -13.34 20.92
C GLY A 10 7.21 -12.92 22.12
N ALA A 11 7.83 -12.42 23.19
CA ALA A 11 7.14 -11.92 24.38
C ALA A 11 6.27 -10.69 24.07
N LEU A 12 6.75 -9.76 23.22
CA LEU A 12 5.96 -8.60 22.78
C LEU A 12 4.73 -9.03 21.98
N ARG A 13 4.89 -9.94 21.02
CA ARG A 13 3.76 -10.48 20.25
C ARG A 13 2.75 -11.19 21.14
N ALA A 14 3.20 -11.99 22.10
CA ALA A 14 2.34 -12.67 23.07
C ALA A 14 1.60 -11.67 23.98
N ALA A 15 2.25 -10.60 24.43
CA ALA A 15 1.63 -9.54 25.22
C ALA A 15 0.51 -8.83 24.45
N LEU A 16 0.71 -8.56 23.15
CA LEU A 16 -0.31 -7.97 22.27
C LEU A 16 -1.57 -8.84 22.11
N GLU A 17 -1.44 -10.15 22.27
CA GLU A 17 -2.59 -11.07 22.23
C GLU A 17 -3.33 -11.11 23.58
N SER A 18 -2.62 -10.95 24.68
CA SER A 18 -3.15 -11.22 26.01
C SER A 18 -3.76 -9.98 26.70
N ARG A 19 -3.25 -8.79 26.42
CA ARG A 19 -3.70 -7.55 27.07
C ARG A 19 -3.49 -6.32 26.22
N VAL A 20 -4.22 -5.25 26.52
CA VAL A 20 -3.98 -3.92 25.94
C VAL A 20 -2.71 -3.34 26.56
N LEU A 21 -1.77 -2.90 25.71
CA LEU A 21 -0.49 -2.34 26.13
C LEU A 21 -0.56 -0.82 26.17
N VAL A 22 0.17 -0.22 27.10
CA VAL A 22 0.31 1.23 27.23
C VAL A 22 1.68 1.65 26.72
N LEU A 23 1.68 2.42 25.65
CA LEU A 23 2.85 3.11 25.09
C LEU A 23 3.11 4.38 25.89
N ASP A 24 4.35 4.86 25.92
CA ASP A 24 4.72 6.09 26.60
C ASP A 24 4.12 7.36 25.94
N GLY A 25 4.59 8.51 26.38
CA GLY A 25 4.15 9.81 25.93
C GLY A 25 5.30 10.65 25.34
N ALA A 26 5.08 11.95 25.31
CA ALA A 26 6.03 12.90 24.71
C ALA A 26 7.45 12.79 25.27
N MET A 27 8.44 12.66 24.37
CA MET A 27 9.86 12.67 24.71
C MET A 27 10.44 14.09 24.67
N GLY A 28 10.18 14.83 23.61
CA GLY A 28 10.79 16.16 23.37
C GLY A 28 10.51 17.15 24.50
N THR A 29 9.26 17.24 24.97
CA THR A 29 8.90 18.14 26.10
C THR A 29 9.57 17.73 27.39
N GLN A 30 9.79 16.44 27.63
CA GLN A 30 10.51 15.94 28.80
C GLN A 30 12.01 16.30 28.73
N ILE A 31 12.63 16.23 27.55
CA ILE A 31 14.02 16.65 27.35
C ILE A 31 14.14 18.15 27.58
N HIS A 32 13.25 18.97 27.06
CA HIS A 32 13.25 20.41 27.28
C HIS A 32 13.12 20.76 28.77
N ALA A 33 12.32 20.00 29.53
CA ALA A 33 12.19 20.17 30.98
C ALA A 33 13.50 19.87 31.76
N CYS A 34 14.46 19.16 31.17
CA CYS A 34 15.77 18.89 31.79
C CYS A 34 16.70 20.12 31.78
N ASN A 35 16.34 21.20 31.07
CA ASN A 35 17.15 22.44 30.97
C ASN A 35 18.60 22.18 30.59
N LEU A 36 18.83 21.40 29.54
CA LEU A 36 20.15 21.03 29.05
C LEU A 36 20.84 22.23 28.39
N ASP A 37 22.17 22.27 28.51
CA ASP A 37 23.00 23.34 27.99
C ASP A 37 23.35 23.10 26.51
N LEU A 38 23.27 24.17 25.68
CA LEU A 38 23.49 24.06 24.23
C LEU A 38 24.91 23.61 23.89
N GLU A 39 25.92 24.17 24.54
CA GLU A 39 27.31 23.84 24.21
C GLU A 39 27.77 22.53 24.84
N ARG A 40 27.43 22.32 26.11
CA ARG A 40 27.87 21.14 26.86
C ARG A 40 27.12 19.88 26.47
N ASP A 41 25.77 19.97 26.34
CA ASP A 41 24.91 18.81 26.19
C ASP A 41 24.49 18.57 24.73
N TYR A 42 24.35 19.64 23.92
CA TYR A 42 24.02 19.53 22.47
C TYR A 42 25.25 19.72 21.56
N HIS A 43 26.40 20.08 22.09
CA HIS A 43 27.61 20.43 21.31
C HIS A 43 27.34 21.45 20.19
N GLY A 44 26.50 22.45 20.45
CA GLY A 44 26.11 23.46 19.48
C GLY A 44 25.03 23.02 18.44
N HIS A 45 24.56 21.78 18.50
CA HIS A 45 23.50 21.27 17.59
C HIS A 45 22.13 21.64 18.13
N GLU A 46 21.75 22.90 18.02
CA GLU A 46 20.49 23.44 18.53
C GLU A 46 19.30 22.64 17.99
N ASN A 47 18.40 22.24 18.88
CA ASN A 47 17.20 21.46 18.60
C ASN A 47 17.43 20.00 18.12
N CYS A 48 18.67 19.54 18.06
CA CYS A 48 18.96 18.13 17.75
C CYS A 48 18.88 17.28 19.04
N VAL A 49 17.65 16.98 19.47
CA VAL A 49 17.42 16.19 20.71
C VAL A 49 17.99 14.78 20.62
N ASP A 50 18.15 14.26 19.40
CA ASP A 50 18.74 12.94 19.15
C ASP A 50 20.22 12.88 19.54
N TYR A 51 20.95 14.00 19.46
CA TYR A 51 22.37 14.09 19.86
C TYR A 51 22.57 13.87 21.36
N VAL A 52 21.56 14.21 22.17
CA VAL A 52 21.60 14.07 23.64
C VAL A 52 21.77 12.62 24.08
N ASN A 53 21.41 11.64 23.22
CA ASN A 53 21.69 10.22 23.50
C ASN A 53 23.19 9.93 23.70
N LEU A 54 24.08 10.70 23.09
CA LEU A 54 25.53 10.54 23.21
C LEU A 54 26.10 11.27 24.43
N THR A 55 25.55 12.43 24.75
CA THR A 55 26.08 13.31 25.78
C THR A 55 25.44 13.15 27.15
N ARG A 56 24.12 12.86 27.15
CA ARG A 56 23.34 12.75 28.38
C ARG A 56 22.40 11.51 28.36
N PRO A 57 22.95 10.31 28.14
CA PRO A 57 22.16 9.08 28.20
C PRO A 57 21.47 8.88 29.55
N ASP A 58 22.02 9.43 30.63
CA ASP A 58 21.41 9.43 31.95
C ASP A 58 20.09 10.19 32.01
N ALA A 59 20.00 11.34 31.34
CA ALA A 59 18.77 12.12 31.27
C ALA A 59 17.68 11.39 30.46
N ILE A 60 18.06 10.82 29.33
CA ILE A 60 17.13 10.02 28.48
C ILE A 60 16.61 8.81 29.25
N ARG A 61 17.50 8.08 29.91
CA ARG A 61 17.11 6.92 30.72
C ARG A 61 16.11 7.30 31.82
N ARG A 62 16.34 8.41 32.56
CA ARG A 62 15.40 8.90 33.58
C ARG A 62 14.01 9.19 33.01
N ILE A 63 13.92 9.72 31.79
CA ILE A 63 12.63 9.96 31.13
C ILE A 63 11.91 8.63 30.87
N HIS A 64 12.60 7.63 30.31
CA HIS A 64 12.03 6.29 30.10
C HIS A 64 11.55 5.68 31.42
N GLU A 65 12.37 5.76 32.49
CA GLU A 65 12.04 5.26 33.81
C GLU A 65 10.79 5.93 34.39
N SER A 66 10.58 7.24 34.14
CA SER A 66 9.38 7.96 34.59
C SER A 66 8.10 7.44 33.94
N TYR A 67 8.13 7.12 32.65
CA TYR A 67 7.01 6.52 31.95
C TYR A 67 6.76 5.06 32.37
N LEU A 68 7.81 4.28 32.55
CA LEU A 68 7.70 2.90 33.03
C LEU A 68 7.14 2.85 34.46
N ALA A 69 7.57 3.76 35.35
CA ALA A 69 7.03 3.91 36.69
C ALA A 69 5.56 4.36 36.69
N ALA A 70 5.15 5.16 35.71
CA ALA A 70 3.75 5.55 35.51
C ALA A 70 2.86 4.36 35.06
N GLY A 71 3.45 3.25 34.64
CA GLY A 71 2.73 2.04 34.24
C GLY A 71 2.75 1.75 32.74
N CYS A 72 3.55 2.46 31.95
CA CYS A 72 3.73 2.14 30.53
C CYS A 72 4.39 0.77 30.35
N ASP A 73 3.96 0.04 29.36
CA ASP A 73 4.47 -1.28 28.98
C ASP A 73 5.57 -1.17 27.93
N ILE A 74 5.49 -0.12 27.10
CA ILE A 74 6.37 0.16 25.95
C ILE A 74 6.91 1.57 26.08
N VAL A 75 8.21 1.75 25.84
CA VAL A 75 8.83 3.06 25.65
C VAL A 75 9.44 3.16 24.26
N GLU A 76 9.42 4.35 23.70
CA GLU A 76 10.04 4.69 22.41
C GLU A 76 11.43 5.25 22.62
N THR A 77 12.38 4.83 21.78
CA THR A 77 13.73 5.40 21.81
C THR A 77 13.72 6.89 21.43
N ASN A 78 14.67 7.67 21.93
CA ASN A 78 14.83 9.07 21.54
C ASN A 78 15.56 9.17 20.19
N THR A 79 14.91 8.75 19.12
CA THR A 79 15.48 8.62 17.77
C THR A 79 14.57 9.08 16.65
N PHE A 80 13.58 9.90 16.97
CA PHE A 80 12.57 10.37 15.99
C PHE A 80 13.19 11.03 14.75
N GLY A 81 14.27 11.82 14.93
CA GLY A 81 15.01 12.48 13.86
C GLY A 81 16.37 11.85 13.53
N ALA A 82 16.69 10.68 14.05
CA ALA A 82 18.04 10.10 13.99
C ALA A 82 18.38 9.37 12.68
N MET A 83 17.72 9.72 11.56
CA MET A 83 18.06 9.22 10.24
C MET A 83 19.21 10.01 9.62
N PRO A 84 20.11 9.38 8.84
CA PRO A 84 21.23 10.08 8.20
C PRO A 84 20.84 11.34 7.43
N HIS A 85 19.75 11.30 6.66
CA HIS A 85 19.33 12.46 5.86
C HIS A 85 18.81 13.64 6.70
N VAL A 86 18.31 13.39 7.91
CA VAL A 86 17.91 14.44 8.87
C VAL A 86 19.13 14.95 9.62
N LEU A 87 19.97 14.04 10.11
CA LEU A 87 21.22 14.40 10.82
C LEU A 87 22.21 15.15 9.91
N ALA A 88 22.14 14.98 8.60
CA ALA A 88 22.90 15.76 7.63
C ALA A 88 22.63 17.27 7.72
N GLU A 89 21.43 17.66 8.14
CA GLU A 89 21.07 19.07 8.35
C GLU A 89 21.87 19.71 9.50
N PHE A 90 22.38 18.88 10.42
CA PHE A 90 23.27 19.27 11.52
C PHE A 90 24.75 18.94 11.24
N GLY A 91 25.09 18.42 10.06
CA GLY A 91 26.45 18.03 9.71
C GLY A 91 26.97 16.76 10.40
N ILE A 92 26.09 15.91 10.91
CA ILE A 92 26.41 14.70 11.70
C ILE A 92 25.76 13.43 11.17
N ALA A 93 25.54 13.31 9.87
CA ALA A 93 24.94 12.12 9.24
C ALA A 93 25.72 10.82 9.58
N ASP A 94 27.04 10.90 9.69
CA ASP A 94 27.93 9.79 10.03
C ASP A 94 27.72 9.22 11.43
N LYS A 95 27.08 9.98 12.32
CA LYS A 95 26.77 9.56 13.69
C LYS A 95 25.44 8.83 13.85
N ALA A 96 24.67 8.67 12.78
CA ALA A 96 23.33 8.08 12.85
C ALA A 96 23.33 6.72 13.56
N ARG A 97 24.19 5.80 13.14
CA ARG A 97 24.28 4.46 13.77
C ARG A 97 24.63 4.52 15.26
N GLU A 98 25.59 5.36 15.62
CA GLU A 98 26.03 5.55 17.01
C GLU A 98 24.91 6.12 17.89
N ILE A 99 24.20 7.15 17.40
CA ILE A 99 23.09 7.78 18.11
C ILE A 99 21.95 6.78 18.35
N ASN A 100 21.54 6.06 17.31
CA ASN A 100 20.47 5.07 17.42
C ASN A 100 20.82 3.91 18.38
N ARG A 101 22.06 3.43 18.31
CA ARG A 101 22.56 2.40 19.22
C ARG A 101 22.57 2.87 20.67
N ALA A 102 23.03 4.09 20.94
CA ALA A 102 23.06 4.67 22.28
C ALA A 102 21.64 4.87 22.84
N ALA A 103 20.73 5.40 22.04
CA ALA A 103 19.33 5.58 22.41
C ALA A 103 18.63 4.26 22.74
N ALA A 104 18.81 3.25 21.90
CA ALA A 104 18.24 1.93 22.11
C ALA A 104 18.77 1.27 23.41
N ARG A 105 20.07 1.40 23.71
CA ARG A 105 20.65 0.92 24.96
C ARG A 105 20.03 1.57 26.19
N ALA A 106 19.87 2.89 26.19
CA ALA A 106 19.25 3.62 27.28
C ALA A 106 17.81 3.15 27.55
N ALA A 107 17.02 2.99 26.50
CA ALA A 107 15.66 2.46 26.59
C ALA A 107 15.64 0.99 27.07
N ARG A 108 16.54 0.15 26.55
CA ARG A 108 16.64 -1.25 26.94
C ARG A 108 17.00 -1.40 28.42
N GLU A 109 17.95 -0.64 28.91
CA GLU A 109 18.36 -0.64 30.32
C GLU A 109 17.20 -0.22 31.24
N ALA A 110 16.47 0.82 30.88
CA ALA A 110 15.28 1.25 31.62
C ALA A 110 14.21 0.15 31.66
N CYS A 111 13.93 -0.49 30.51
CA CYS A 111 12.99 -1.60 30.43
C CYS A 111 13.43 -2.79 31.29
N ALA A 112 14.70 -3.16 31.26
CA ALA A 112 15.23 -4.27 32.05
C ALA A 112 15.08 -4.01 33.56
N ALA A 113 15.30 -2.77 34.01
CA ALA A 113 15.15 -2.38 35.42
C ALA A 113 13.69 -2.43 35.92
N HIS A 114 12.71 -2.29 35.02
CA HIS A 114 11.27 -2.24 35.36
C HIS A 114 10.49 -3.49 34.96
N SER A 115 11.12 -4.42 34.24
CA SER A 115 10.48 -5.69 33.84
C SER A 115 10.38 -6.67 35.00
N THR A 116 9.24 -7.37 35.07
CA THR A 116 9.03 -8.53 35.92
C THR A 116 8.62 -9.73 35.05
N PRO A 117 8.70 -10.98 35.55
CA PRO A 117 8.23 -12.15 34.78
C PRO A 117 6.78 -12.03 34.32
N ASP A 118 5.90 -11.47 35.15
CA ASP A 118 4.48 -11.30 34.85
C ASP A 118 4.18 -10.06 34.02
N ARG A 119 5.10 -9.11 34.00
CA ARG A 119 4.93 -7.84 33.28
C ARG A 119 6.25 -7.38 32.61
N PRO A 120 6.63 -8.00 31.51
CA PRO A 120 7.78 -7.55 30.74
C PRO A 120 7.55 -6.15 30.14
N ARG A 121 8.60 -5.35 30.05
CA ARG A 121 8.62 -4.03 29.43
C ARG A 121 9.41 -4.07 28.14
N PHE A 122 8.99 -3.29 27.16
CA PHE A 122 9.52 -3.33 25.80
C PHE A 122 9.99 -1.95 25.36
N CYS A 123 11.00 -1.91 24.50
CA CYS A 123 11.44 -0.69 23.82
C CYS A 123 11.30 -0.83 22.31
N LEU A 124 10.65 0.15 21.70
CA LEU A 124 10.52 0.28 20.25
C LEU A 124 11.46 1.36 19.73
N GLY A 125 12.11 1.07 18.62
CA GLY A 125 12.92 2.06 17.90
C GLY A 125 12.02 3.07 17.19
N SER A 126 11.96 4.30 17.67
CA SER A 126 11.20 5.38 17.04
C SER A 126 11.88 5.83 15.75
N MET A 127 11.10 5.91 14.68
CA MET A 127 11.55 6.29 13.33
C MET A 127 10.52 7.27 12.75
N GLY A 128 10.83 8.57 12.84
CA GLY A 128 9.92 9.63 12.38
C GLY A 128 9.89 9.79 10.85
N PRO A 129 9.05 10.72 10.33
CA PRO A 129 8.89 10.93 8.90
C PRO A 129 10.07 11.65 8.23
N GLY A 130 10.96 12.24 9.02
CA GLY A 130 12.01 13.12 8.53
C GLY A 130 11.47 14.45 8.00
N THR A 131 12.35 15.17 7.28
CA THR A 131 12.08 16.51 6.76
C THR A 131 11.83 16.54 5.26
N LYS A 132 11.90 15.38 4.59
CA LYS A 132 11.82 15.26 3.13
C LYS A 132 10.68 14.33 2.71
N LEU A 133 9.77 14.84 1.87
CA LEU A 133 8.65 14.10 1.32
C LEU A 133 8.99 13.61 -0.09
N ALA A 134 9.09 12.29 -0.26
CA ALA A 134 9.42 11.67 -1.55
C ALA A 134 8.34 11.93 -2.61
N THR A 135 7.06 11.92 -2.23
CA THR A 135 5.94 12.24 -3.12
C THR A 135 6.00 13.67 -3.67
N LEU A 136 6.65 14.59 -2.97
CA LEU A 136 6.89 15.96 -3.43
C LEU A 136 8.26 16.14 -4.13
N GLY A 137 9.02 15.06 -4.30
CA GLY A 137 10.32 15.09 -4.97
C GLY A 137 11.48 15.63 -4.11
N HIS A 138 11.29 15.79 -2.79
CA HIS A 138 12.34 16.30 -1.90
C HIS A 138 13.53 15.34 -1.74
N ALA A 139 13.28 14.02 -1.88
CA ALA A 139 14.28 12.98 -1.85
C ALA A 139 13.81 11.79 -2.69
N SER A 140 14.76 10.98 -3.19
CA SER A 140 14.41 9.73 -3.86
C SER A 140 13.99 8.66 -2.86
N TYR A 141 13.17 7.71 -3.33
CA TYR A 141 12.80 6.53 -2.55
C TYR A 141 14.05 5.77 -2.06
N GLN A 142 15.04 5.56 -2.91
CA GLN A 142 16.26 4.82 -2.57
C GLN A 142 17.08 5.52 -1.48
N LEU A 143 17.20 6.85 -1.54
CA LEU A 143 17.89 7.62 -0.50
C LEU A 143 17.20 7.45 0.85
N LEU A 144 15.88 7.55 0.89
CA LEU A 144 15.11 7.37 2.13
C LEU A 144 15.22 5.93 2.65
N LYS A 145 15.08 4.94 1.76
CA LYS A 145 15.20 3.52 2.13
C LYS A 145 16.55 3.22 2.80
N GLU A 146 17.66 3.66 2.21
CA GLU A 146 18.99 3.46 2.81
C GLU A 146 19.16 4.21 4.11
N SER A 147 18.65 5.43 4.19
CA SER A 147 18.69 6.24 5.42
C SER A 147 17.94 5.56 6.57
N TYR A 148 16.74 5.02 6.33
CA TYR A 148 16.01 4.24 7.32
C TYR A 148 16.67 2.91 7.65
N ALA A 149 17.30 2.25 6.67
CA ALA A 149 18.05 1.03 6.91
C ALA A 149 19.24 1.27 7.88
N GLU A 150 19.97 2.36 7.70
CA GLU A 150 21.08 2.73 8.58
C GLU A 150 20.60 3.03 10.00
N GLN A 151 19.49 3.74 10.15
CA GLN A 151 18.83 3.93 11.44
C GLN A 151 18.44 2.61 12.08
N ALA A 152 17.78 1.73 11.34
CA ALA A 152 17.34 0.43 11.83
C ALA A 152 18.52 -0.46 12.28
N ARG A 153 19.65 -0.45 11.56
CA ARG A 153 20.87 -1.16 11.96
C ARG A 153 21.36 -0.71 13.34
N GLY A 154 21.42 0.60 13.59
CA GLY A 154 21.80 1.14 14.89
C GLY A 154 20.83 0.74 16.01
N LEU A 155 19.53 0.76 15.73
CA LEU A 155 18.49 0.34 16.69
C LEU A 155 18.60 -1.15 17.03
N VAL A 156 18.83 -2.02 16.05
CA VAL A 156 19.06 -3.47 16.28
C VAL A 156 20.28 -3.70 17.15
N GLU A 157 21.41 -3.04 16.83
CA GLU A 157 22.64 -3.13 17.60
C GLU A 157 22.47 -2.68 19.06
N GLY A 158 21.59 -1.71 19.29
CA GLY A 158 21.26 -1.22 20.62
C GLY A 158 20.28 -2.09 21.40
N GLY A 159 19.62 -3.05 20.74
CA GLY A 159 18.81 -4.07 21.39
C GLY A 159 17.32 -3.73 21.52
N VAL A 160 16.73 -3.00 20.57
CA VAL A 160 15.27 -2.78 20.53
C VAL A 160 14.49 -4.08 20.40
N ASP A 161 13.25 -4.08 20.85
CA ASP A 161 12.33 -5.22 20.77
C ASP A 161 11.45 -5.19 19.52
N GLY A 162 11.45 -4.06 18.82
CA GLY A 162 10.70 -3.81 17.58
C GLY A 162 10.95 -2.40 17.07
N PHE A 163 10.28 -2.06 15.97
CA PHE A 163 10.37 -0.74 15.34
C PHE A 163 9.02 -0.06 15.34
N LEU A 164 9.01 1.26 15.48
CA LEU A 164 7.84 2.10 15.34
C LEU A 164 8.14 3.21 14.32
N VAL A 165 7.65 3.03 13.11
CA VAL A 165 7.63 4.09 12.09
C VAL A 165 6.41 4.94 12.37
N GLU A 166 6.62 6.19 12.80
CA GLU A 166 5.55 7.01 13.36
C GLU A 166 5.42 8.37 12.70
N THR A 167 4.27 9.01 12.93
CA THR A 167 3.97 10.36 12.43
C THR A 167 4.09 10.43 10.91
N CYS A 168 3.76 9.33 10.24
CA CYS A 168 3.94 9.20 8.80
C CYS A 168 3.01 10.13 8.03
N GLN A 169 3.57 10.86 7.07
CA GLN A 169 2.90 11.90 6.30
C GLN A 169 2.82 11.60 4.80
N ASP A 170 3.60 10.61 4.33
CA ASP A 170 3.78 10.31 2.90
C ASP A 170 3.85 8.80 2.67
N PRO A 171 3.02 8.22 1.78
CA PRO A 171 3.06 6.80 1.45
C PRO A 171 4.42 6.28 0.97
N LEU A 172 5.16 7.04 0.17
CA LEU A 172 6.51 6.64 -0.28
C LEU A 172 7.52 6.62 0.88
N GLN A 173 7.42 7.55 1.80
CA GLN A 173 8.24 7.54 3.02
C GLN A 173 7.96 6.29 3.84
N ILE A 174 6.70 5.90 4.02
CA ILE A 174 6.33 4.68 4.74
C ILE A 174 6.96 3.45 4.08
N LYS A 175 6.81 3.31 2.77
CA LYS A 175 7.39 2.19 2.01
C LYS A 175 8.91 2.13 2.16
N ALA A 176 9.59 3.28 2.06
CA ALA A 176 11.02 3.38 2.22
C ALA A 176 11.46 2.96 3.63
N ALA A 177 10.76 3.41 4.67
CA ALA A 177 11.05 3.06 6.05
C ALA A 177 10.86 1.56 6.32
N VAL A 178 9.72 1.00 5.92
CA VAL A 178 9.43 -0.44 6.10
C VAL A 178 10.46 -1.30 5.37
N ASN A 179 10.79 -0.99 4.12
CA ASN A 179 11.77 -1.75 3.36
C ASN A 179 13.20 -1.57 3.90
N GLY A 180 13.55 -0.40 4.42
CA GLY A 180 14.80 -0.18 5.14
C GLY A 180 14.91 -1.05 6.39
N ILE A 181 13.84 -1.15 7.17
CA ILE A 181 13.77 -2.04 8.33
C ILE A 181 13.91 -3.52 7.91
N LEU A 182 13.20 -3.94 6.87
CA LEU A 182 13.26 -5.32 6.38
C LEU A 182 14.67 -5.71 5.94
N ALA A 183 15.40 -4.79 5.29
CA ALA A 183 16.81 -4.99 4.93
C ALA A 183 17.68 -5.18 6.19
N ALA A 184 17.58 -4.29 7.16
CA ALA A 184 18.35 -4.36 8.42
C ALA A 184 18.01 -5.63 9.23
N ARG A 185 16.75 -6.04 9.29
CA ARG A 185 16.32 -7.30 9.93
C ARG A 185 16.95 -8.52 9.26
N SER A 186 16.93 -8.56 7.93
CA SER A 186 17.51 -9.64 7.15
C SER A 186 19.02 -9.75 7.37
N GLU A 187 19.73 -8.63 7.33
CA GLU A 187 21.18 -8.57 7.58
C GLU A 187 21.54 -9.07 8.99
N ALA A 188 20.73 -8.72 9.98
CA ALA A 188 20.97 -9.12 11.38
C ALA A 188 20.43 -10.51 11.72
N GLY A 189 19.65 -11.13 10.84
CA GLY A 189 19.02 -12.44 11.08
C GLY A 189 17.98 -12.41 12.21
N VAL A 190 17.24 -11.30 12.39
CA VAL A 190 16.26 -11.13 13.46
C VAL A 190 14.87 -10.85 12.88
N ASP A 191 13.83 -11.36 13.54
CA ASP A 191 12.43 -11.10 13.20
C ASP A 191 11.76 -10.21 14.26
N LEU A 192 12.16 -8.95 14.31
CA LEU A 192 11.57 -7.97 15.22
C LEU A 192 10.26 -7.41 14.66
N PRO A 193 9.23 -7.20 15.49
CA PRO A 193 7.96 -6.62 15.06
C PRO A 193 8.12 -5.22 14.46
N ILE A 194 7.26 -4.90 13.50
CA ILE A 194 7.20 -3.60 12.85
C ILE A 194 5.84 -2.97 13.12
N PHE A 195 5.84 -1.78 13.69
CA PHE A 195 4.65 -0.96 13.92
C PHE A 195 4.72 0.27 13.02
N VAL A 196 3.59 0.63 12.43
CA VAL A 196 3.49 1.82 11.57
C VAL A 196 2.32 2.67 12.01
N SER A 197 2.57 3.94 12.29
CA SER A 197 1.55 4.91 12.67
C SER A 197 1.54 6.09 11.71
N VAL A 198 0.36 6.42 11.19
CA VAL A 198 0.15 7.55 10.30
C VAL A 198 -0.39 8.76 11.06
N THR A 199 -0.19 9.94 10.52
CA THR A 199 -0.73 11.19 11.06
C THR A 199 -1.81 11.72 10.14
N MET A 200 -3.01 11.89 10.70
CA MET A 200 -4.14 12.50 10.01
C MET A 200 -4.28 13.95 10.47
N GLU A 201 -4.17 14.87 9.51
CA GLU A 201 -4.33 16.30 9.75
C GLU A 201 -5.80 16.65 10.06
N VAL A 202 -6.05 17.86 10.53
CA VAL A 202 -7.42 18.36 10.77
C VAL A 202 -8.31 18.34 9.51
N THR A 203 -7.70 18.30 8.34
CA THR A 203 -8.37 18.13 7.04
C THR A 203 -8.97 16.73 6.83
N GLY A 204 -8.60 15.76 7.67
CA GLY A 204 -9.07 14.38 7.57
C GLY A 204 -8.21 13.46 6.71
N THR A 205 -7.04 13.93 6.25
CA THR A 205 -6.08 13.15 5.44
C THR A 205 -4.66 13.29 6.00
N MET A 206 -3.76 12.42 5.53
CA MET A 206 -2.32 12.66 5.70
C MET A 206 -1.91 13.95 4.99
N LEU A 207 -0.72 14.47 5.28
CA LEU A 207 -0.22 15.74 4.73
C LEU A 207 -0.27 15.80 3.20
N VAL A 208 0.05 14.71 2.51
CA VAL A 208 0.01 14.62 1.04
C VAL A 208 -1.37 14.30 0.48
N GLY A 209 -2.41 14.25 1.32
CA GLY A 209 -3.80 14.04 0.91
C GLY A 209 -4.30 12.59 0.99
N THR A 210 -3.53 11.68 1.54
CA THR A 210 -3.91 10.25 1.66
C THR A 210 -5.00 10.06 2.72
N GLU A 211 -6.12 9.46 2.32
CA GLU A 211 -7.21 9.07 3.22
C GLU A 211 -6.84 7.86 4.08
N MET A 212 -7.50 7.71 5.23
CA MET A 212 -7.24 6.59 6.15
C MET A 212 -7.49 5.22 5.50
N ALA A 213 -8.53 5.08 4.70
CA ALA A 213 -8.80 3.84 3.96
C ALA A 213 -7.67 3.46 2.99
N ALA A 214 -7.07 4.45 2.33
CA ALA A 214 -5.92 4.25 1.46
C ALA A 214 -4.67 3.83 2.26
N ALA A 215 -4.42 4.44 3.41
CA ALA A 215 -3.32 4.07 4.29
C ALA A 215 -3.45 2.62 4.78
N ILE A 216 -4.64 2.19 5.20
CA ILE A 216 -4.91 0.80 5.60
C ILE A 216 -4.63 -0.17 4.45
N ALA A 217 -5.15 0.12 3.25
CA ALA A 217 -4.97 -0.72 2.07
C ALA A 217 -3.50 -0.81 1.63
N LEU A 218 -2.76 0.31 1.72
CA LEU A 218 -1.34 0.38 1.40
C LEU A 218 -0.49 -0.49 2.33
N LEU A 219 -0.81 -0.49 3.63
CA LEU A 219 -0.04 -1.18 4.66
C LEU A 219 -0.39 -2.67 4.77
N ASP A 220 -1.57 -3.07 4.33
CA ASP A 220 -2.07 -4.44 4.47
C ASP A 220 -1.15 -5.53 3.90
N PRO A 221 -0.52 -5.40 2.70
CA PRO A 221 0.35 -6.43 2.14
C PRO A 221 1.73 -6.54 2.80
N TYR A 222 2.13 -5.57 3.62
CA TYR A 222 3.44 -5.60 4.27
C TYR A 222 3.45 -6.46 5.54
N PRO A 223 4.61 -7.03 5.93
CA PRO A 223 4.75 -7.81 7.16
C PRO A 223 4.82 -6.90 8.40
N ILE A 224 3.79 -6.09 8.59
CA ILE A 224 3.62 -5.16 9.70
C ILE A 224 2.73 -5.82 10.75
N ASP A 225 3.11 -5.71 12.02
CA ASP A 225 2.38 -6.30 13.14
C ASP A 225 1.25 -5.39 13.62
N VAL A 226 1.49 -4.08 13.67
CA VAL A 226 0.54 -3.08 14.19
C VAL A 226 0.46 -1.87 13.27
N VAL A 227 -0.75 -1.37 13.05
CA VAL A 227 -1.05 -0.13 12.33
C VAL A 227 -1.77 0.84 13.26
N GLY A 228 -1.43 2.12 13.21
CA GLY A 228 -2.03 3.10 14.10
C GLY A 228 -2.08 4.51 13.57
N ILE A 229 -2.53 5.38 14.48
CA ILE A 229 -2.63 6.84 14.28
C ILE A 229 -2.00 7.55 15.47
N ASN A 230 -1.26 8.62 15.22
CA ASN A 230 -0.73 9.47 16.28
C ASN A 230 -0.62 10.93 15.82
N CYS A 231 -0.46 11.82 16.81
CA CYS A 231 -0.13 13.23 16.63
C CYS A 231 -1.18 14.04 15.84
N ALA A 232 -0.82 15.25 15.44
CA ALA A 232 -1.61 16.31 14.78
C ALA A 232 -2.82 16.80 15.57
N THR A 233 -3.66 15.89 16.06
CA THR A 233 -4.94 16.21 16.73
C THR A 233 -5.06 15.52 18.08
N GLY A 234 -6.14 15.82 18.80
CA GLY A 234 -6.55 15.10 20.00
C GLY A 234 -7.42 13.88 19.69
N PRO A 235 -7.79 13.11 20.73
CA PRO A 235 -8.56 11.88 20.53
C PRO A 235 -9.96 12.12 19.94
N ARG A 236 -10.55 13.28 20.22
CA ARG A 236 -11.87 13.64 19.69
C ARG A 236 -11.88 13.67 18.15
N GLU A 237 -10.89 14.32 17.57
CA GLU A 237 -10.74 14.49 16.12
C GLU A 237 -10.36 13.16 15.43
N MET A 238 -9.75 12.23 16.16
CA MET A 238 -9.34 10.92 15.63
C MET A 238 -10.48 9.89 15.53
N GLY A 239 -11.64 10.16 16.10
CA GLY A 239 -12.71 9.16 16.30
C GLY A 239 -13.14 8.40 15.04
N GLU A 240 -13.31 9.09 13.91
CA GLU A 240 -13.65 8.44 12.62
C GLU A 240 -12.53 7.54 12.12
N HIS A 241 -11.28 7.99 12.20
CA HIS A 241 -10.12 7.23 11.75
C HIS A 241 -9.90 5.98 12.60
N VAL A 242 -10.10 6.09 13.92
CA VAL A 242 -10.02 4.96 14.85
C VAL A 242 -11.10 3.92 14.53
N ARG A 243 -12.30 4.37 14.24
CA ARG A 243 -13.40 3.48 13.83
C ARG A 243 -13.06 2.73 12.54
N LEU A 244 -12.52 3.43 11.53
CA LEU A 244 -12.08 2.80 10.28
C LEU A 244 -10.98 1.75 10.52
N LEU A 245 -10.01 2.03 11.40
CA LEU A 245 -9.00 1.05 11.81
C LEU A 245 -9.67 -0.18 12.43
N GLY A 246 -10.56 0.03 13.39
CA GLY A 246 -11.28 -1.06 14.06
C GLY A 246 -12.08 -1.94 13.12
N GLN A 247 -12.73 -1.34 12.13
CA GLN A 247 -13.62 -2.02 11.18
C GLN A 247 -12.90 -2.69 10.01
N ASN A 248 -11.76 -2.16 9.54
CA ASN A 248 -11.18 -2.57 8.26
C ASN A 248 -9.73 -3.08 8.36
N CYS A 249 -8.98 -2.75 9.41
CA CYS A 249 -7.58 -3.16 9.51
C CYS A 249 -7.44 -4.57 10.09
N ARG A 250 -6.83 -5.49 9.32
CA ARG A 250 -6.57 -6.88 9.77
C ARG A 250 -5.41 -6.98 10.77
N LYS A 251 -4.52 -5.98 10.81
CA LYS A 251 -3.40 -5.93 11.76
C LYS A 251 -3.89 -5.57 13.15
N LYS A 252 -3.05 -5.75 14.17
CA LYS A 252 -3.27 -5.11 15.47
C LYS A 252 -3.33 -3.59 15.29
N ILE A 253 -4.03 -2.89 16.16
CA ILE A 253 -4.22 -1.44 16.01
C ILE A 253 -3.81 -0.68 17.25
N MET A 254 -3.30 0.55 17.04
CA MET A 254 -2.85 1.45 18.10
C MET A 254 -3.27 2.89 17.86
N VAL A 255 -3.44 3.64 18.95
CA VAL A 255 -3.71 5.08 18.91
C VAL A 255 -2.99 5.78 20.06
N TYR A 256 -2.25 6.83 19.75
CA TYR A 256 -1.58 7.68 20.74
C TYR A 256 -1.67 9.15 20.33
N PRO A 257 -2.76 9.83 20.74
CA PRO A 257 -3.07 11.20 20.37
C PRO A 257 -2.25 12.22 21.15
N ASN A 258 -2.28 13.48 20.69
CA ASN A 258 -1.89 14.61 21.51
C ASN A 258 -2.85 14.77 22.72
N ALA A 259 -2.39 15.48 23.75
CA ALA A 259 -3.25 15.85 24.89
C ALA A 259 -4.27 16.94 24.49
N GLY A 260 -5.10 16.62 23.53
CA GLY A 260 -6.05 17.52 22.89
C GLY A 260 -5.48 18.27 21.67
N LEU A 261 -6.34 18.99 20.97
CA LEU A 261 -5.94 19.83 19.85
C LEU A 261 -5.06 21.00 20.37
N PRO A 262 -3.85 21.20 19.80
CA PRO A 262 -2.96 22.26 20.28
C PRO A 262 -3.58 23.63 20.10
N GLN A 263 -3.42 24.47 21.11
CA GLN A 263 -3.92 25.84 21.16
C GLN A 263 -2.75 26.80 21.40
N LEU A 264 -2.81 27.97 20.80
CA LEU A 264 -1.86 29.04 21.06
C LEU A 264 -2.37 29.92 22.22
N VAL A 265 -1.68 29.88 23.37
CA VAL A 265 -1.99 30.69 24.53
C VAL A 265 -0.74 31.51 24.91
N ASP A 266 -0.84 32.82 24.92
CA ASP A 266 0.28 33.74 25.20
C ASP A 266 1.54 33.45 24.39
N GLY A 267 1.37 33.10 23.11
CA GLY A 267 2.48 32.78 22.19
C GLY A 267 3.14 31.42 22.40
N LYS A 268 2.57 30.57 23.28
CA LYS A 268 3.06 29.22 23.56
C LYS A 268 2.02 28.16 23.18
N THR A 269 2.49 27.03 22.69
CA THR A 269 1.62 25.88 22.42
C THR A 269 1.14 25.27 23.73
N HIS A 270 -0.17 25.17 23.89
CA HIS A 270 -0.83 24.57 25.03
C HIS A 270 -1.68 23.39 24.57
N TYR A 271 -1.64 22.28 25.33
CA TYR A 271 -2.47 21.10 25.12
C TYR A 271 -3.51 21.00 26.25
N PRO A 272 -4.81 21.16 25.95
CA PRO A 272 -5.82 21.40 26.96
C PRO A 272 -6.30 20.15 27.70
N LEU A 273 -6.05 18.93 27.16
CA LEU A 273 -6.63 17.70 27.67
C LEU A 273 -5.88 17.19 28.91
N GLY A 274 -6.60 17.05 30.03
CA GLY A 274 -6.05 16.52 31.25
C GLY A 274 -5.91 14.99 31.28
N PRO A 275 -5.20 14.44 32.29
CA PRO A 275 -4.96 13.01 32.41
C PRO A 275 -6.21 12.13 32.42
N GLU A 276 -7.22 12.47 33.19
CA GLU A 276 -8.45 11.67 33.30
C GLU A 276 -9.28 11.72 32.00
N GLU A 277 -9.36 12.87 31.34
CA GLU A 277 -10.07 13.01 30.07
C GLU A 277 -9.38 12.21 28.95
N LEU A 278 -8.05 12.22 28.90
CA LEU A 278 -7.31 11.38 27.96
C LEU A 278 -7.60 9.90 28.23
N ALA A 279 -7.58 9.48 29.49
CA ALA A 279 -7.89 8.11 29.87
C ALA A 279 -9.32 7.71 29.47
N ASP A 280 -10.31 8.58 29.64
CA ASP A 280 -11.69 8.34 29.21
C ASP A 280 -11.78 8.07 27.71
N TRP A 281 -11.13 8.88 26.88
CA TRP A 281 -11.12 8.69 25.43
C TRP A 281 -10.44 7.39 25.02
N LEU A 282 -9.27 7.08 25.57
CA LEU A 282 -8.51 5.89 25.17
C LEU A 282 -9.18 4.59 25.63
N VAL A 283 -9.76 4.58 26.84
CA VAL A 283 -10.55 3.44 27.31
C VAL A 283 -11.77 3.20 26.42
N ARG A 284 -12.45 4.27 26.04
CA ARG A 284 -13.57 4.20 25.09
C ARG A 284 -13.17 3.58 23.75
N PHE A 285 -12.07 4.01 23.16
CA PHE A 285 -11.57 3.43 21.91
C PHE A 285 -11.19 1.95 22.04
N VAL A 286 -10.63 1.56 23.19
CA VAL A 286 -10.36 0.14 23.48
C VAL A 286 -11.67 -0.67 23.51
N GLU A 287 -12.68 -0.16 24.15
CA GLU A 287 -13.98 -0.85 24.32
C GLU A 287 -14.81 -0.88 23.03
N GLU A 288 -14.83 0.23 22.29
CA GLU A 288 -15.65 0.36 21.08
C GLU A 288 -14.95 -0.21 19.84
N ASP A 289 -13.69 0.15 19.63
CA ASP A 289 -12.97 -0.09 18.37
C ASP A 289 -11.91 -1.21 18.47
N GLY A 290 -11.62 -1.69 19.66
CA GLY A 290 -10.75 -2.86 19.86
C GLY A 290 -9.26 -2.57 19.71
N LEU A 291 -8.77 -1.45 20.25
CA LEU A 291 -7.34 -1.13 20.25
C LEU A 291 -6.52 -2.16 21.03
N ASN A 292 -5.34 -2.45 20.52
CA ASN A 292 -4.34 -3.31 21.16
C ASN A 292 -3.29 -2.51 21.94
N ILE A 293 -3.04 -1.26 21.52
CA ILE A 293 -2.10 -0.35 22.15
C ILE A 293 -2.73 1.03 22.22
N VAL A 294 -2.55 1.69 23.36
CA VAL A 294 -2.88 3.10 23.58
C VAL A 294 -1.68 3.82 24.18
N GLY A 295 -1.55 5.09 23.92
CA GLY A 295 -0.47 5.90 24.45
C GLY A 295 -0.74 7.38 24.29
N GLY A 296 0.29 8.19 24.39
CA GLY A 296 0.22 9.62 24.19
C GLY A 296 1.30 10.14 23.24
N CYS A 297 1.03 11.28 22.62
CA CYS A 297 1.98 12.03 21.80
C CYS A 297 2.21 13.42 22.42
N CYS A 298 2.26 14.48 21.62
CA CYS A 298 2.57 15.82 22.08
C CYS A 298 1.66 16.28 23.24
N GLY A 299 2.27 16.93 24.23
CA GLY A 299 1.57 17.44 25.42
C GLY A 299 1.24 16.41 26.48
N THR A 300 1.41 15.12 26.23
CA THR A 300 1.21 14.08 27.25
C THR A 300 2.41 13.94 28.17
N THR A 301 2.16 13.60 29.40
CA THR A 301 3.16 13.50 30.50
C THR A 301 3.04 12.13 31.20
N PRO A 302 4.00 11.75 32.05
CA PRO A 302 3.85 10.56 32.88
C PRO A 302 2.53 10.50 33.66
N ALA A 303 2.00 11.66 34.12
CA ALA A 303 0.71 11.72 34.80
C ALA A 303 -0.48 11.31 33.92
N HIS A 304 -0.46 11.72 32.63
CA HIS A 304 -1.46 11.29 31.64
C HIS A 304 -1.44 9.76 31.49
N LEU A 305 -0.25 9.18 31.29
CA LEU A 305 -0.13 7.74 31.07
C LEU A 305 -0.40 6.93 32.35
N ALA A 306 -0.12 7.49 33.53
CA ALA A 306 -0.50 6.87 34.80
C ALA A 306 -2.03 6.73 34.94
N ALA A 307 -2.78 7.75 34.56
CA ALA A 307 -4.24 7.70 34.53
C ALA A 307 -4.75 6.65 33.55
N VAL A 308 -4.17 6.59 32.34
CA VAL A 308 -4.50 5.58 31.32
C VAL A 308 -4.22 4.17 31.83
N ALA A 309 -3.02 3.92 32.35
CA ALA A 309 -2.59 2.62 32.84
C ALA A 309 -3.49 2.13 34.00
N ARG A 310 -3.83 3.02 34.94
CA ARG A 310 -4.73 2.72 36.06
C ARG A 310 -6.13 2.33 35.58
N ARG A 311 -6.68 3.05 34.61
CA ARG A 311 -8.05 2.82 34.09
C ARG A 311 -8.14 1.55 33.24
N LEU A 312 -7.09 1.20 32.51
CA LEU A 312 -7.03 -0.02 31.70
C LEU A 312 -6.77 -1.27 32.54
N GLY A 313 -5.88 -1.18 33.54
CA GLY A 313 -5.43 -2.36 34.30
C GLY A 313 -4.84 -3.43 33.38
N SER A 314 -5.28 -4.68 33.56
CA SER A 314 -4.86 -5.84 32.73
C SER A 314 -5.93 -6.24 31.70
N ARG A 315 -6.68 -5.28 31.18
CA ARG A 315 -7.77 -5.55 30.23
C ARG A 315 -7.28 -6.28 28.98
N ALA A 316 -7.99 -7.35 28.60
CA ALA A 316 -7.75 -8.06 27.36
C ALA A 316 -8.20 -7.24 26.14
N PRO A 317 -7.54 -7.38 24.98
CA PRO A 317 -8.01 -6.76 23.75
C PRO A 317 -9.39 -7.29 23.35
N LYS A 318 -10.25 -6.39 22.86
CA LYS A 318 -11.54 -6.80 22.27
C LYS A 318 -11.29 -7.55 20.96
N PRO A 319 -11.84 -8.77 20.79
CA PRO A 319 -11.75 -9.47 19.50
C PRO A 319 -12.42 -8.66 18.38
N ARG A 320 -11.73 -8.53 17.26
CA ARG A 320 -12.23 -7.83 16.07
C ARG A 320 -12.40 -8.80 14.92
N ARG A 321 -13.35 -8.52 14.05
CA ARG A 321 -13.57 -9.19 12.76
C ARG A 321 -13.61 -8.13 11.67
N PRO A 322 -12.46 -7.62 11.26
CA PRO A 322 -12.41 -6.56 10.27
C PRO A 322 -12.98 -7.01 8.93
N ALA A 323 -13.78 -6.14 8.31
CA ALA A 323 -14.26 -6.31 6.96
C ALA A 323 -13.11 -6.01 6.00
N HIS A 324 -12.50 -7.06 5.45
CA HIS A 324 -11.40 -6.93 4.51
C HIS A 324 -11.88 -7.10 3.06
N GLN A 325 -11.41 -6.19 2.21
CA GLN A 325 -11.50 -6.29 0.76
C GLN A 325 -10.12 -6.02 0.16
N PRO A 326 -9.64 -6.82 -0.80
CA PRO A 326 -8.42 -6.50 -1.52
C PRO A 326 -8.63 -5.19 -2.29
N GLN A 327 -7.73 -4.23 -2.10
CA GLN A 327 -7.82 -2.88 -2.66
C GLN A 327 -6.50 -2.45 -3.27
N VAL A 328 -6.57 -1.58 -4.26
CA VAL A 328 -5.44 -0.79 -4.76
C VAL A 328 -5.69 0.68 -4.46
N THR A 329 -4.66 1.52 -4.49
CA THR A 329 -4.79 2.92 -4.13
C THR A 329 -4.04 3.84 -5.08
N SER A 330 -4.58 5.03 -5.28
CA SER A 330 -3.77 6.19 -5.63
C SER A 330 -3.01 6.68 -4.38
N ILE A 331 -2.33 7.80 -4.44
CA ILE A 331 -1.81 8.44 -3.22
C ILE A 331 -2.95 8.99 -2.33
N TYR A 332 -4.16 9.11 -2.84
CA TYR A 332 -5.31 9.75 -2.16
C TYR A 332 -6.30 8.74 -1.60
N SER A 333 -6.82 7.86 -2.44
CA SER A 333 -7.96 7.01 -2.11
C SER A 333 -7.79 5.56 -2.52
N ALA A 334 -8.56 4.68 -1.88
CA ALA A 334 -8.58 3.25 -2.13
C ALA A 334 -9.71 2.87 -3.08
N VAL A 335 -9.45 1.85 -3.91
CA VAL A 335 -10.41 1.25 -4.85
C VAL A 335 -10.42 -0.26 -4.64
N PRO A 336 -11.58 -0.87 -4.33
CA PRO A 336 -11.72 -2.32 -4.24
C PRO A 336 -11.42 -3.01 -5.58
N LEU A 337 -10.63 -4.07 -5.54
CA LEU A 337 -10.38 -4.90 -6.73
C LEU A 337 -11.62 -5.68 -7.18
N VAL A 338 -12.50 -6.00 -6.24
CA VAL A 338 -13.81 -6.62 -6.52
C VAL A 338 -14.89 -5.58 -6.27
N GLN A 339 -15.67 -5.28 -7.31
CA GLN A 339 -16.75 -4.30 -7.26
C GLN A 339 -18.09 -5.00 -6.95
N ASP A 340 -18.93 -4.38 -6.11
CA ASP A 340 -20.18 -5.01 -5.63
C ASP A 340 -21.19 -5.29 -6.75
N ASN A 341 -21.41 -4.30 -7.61
CA ASN A 341 -22.45 -4.37 -8.66
C ASN A 341 -21.90 -4.32 -10.08
N SER A 342 -20.59 -4.38 -10.23
CA SER A 342 -19.88 -4.27 -11.51
C SER A 342 -18.61 -5.11 -11.48
N ILE A 343 -17.70 -4.81 -12.39
CA ILE A 343 -16.31 -5.26 -12.37
C ILE A 343 -15.39 -4.05 -12.32
N LEU A 344 -14.12 -4.28 -12.00
CA LEU A 344 -13.10 -3.24 -12.03
C LEU A 344 -12.83 -2.83 -13.48
N PHE A 345 -13.12 -1.58 -13.83
CA PHE A 345 -12.79 -1.03 -15.15
C PHE A 345 -11.38 -0.43 -15.11
N VAL A 346 -10.50 -0.98 -15.93
CA VAL A 346 -9.15 -0.47 -16.17
C VAL A 346 -9.15 0.28 -17.51
N GLY A 347 -8.93 1.60 -17.45
CA GLY A 347 -8.92 2.44 -18.65
C GLY A 347 -7.71 2.15 -19.54
N GLU A 348 -7.93 1.87 -20.82
CA GLU A 348 -6.91 1.43 -21.78
C GLU A 348 -6.21 2.57 -22.54
N ARG A 349 -6.67 3.82 -22.40
CA ARG A 349 -6.21 4.93 -23.28
C ARG A 349 -4.93 5.63 -22.80
N SER A 350 -4.41 5.33 -21.62
CA SER A 350 -3.10 5.83 -21.15
C SER A 350 -1.94 4.89 -21.51
N ASN A 351 -2.07 4.19 -22.62
CA ASN A 351 -1.13 3.21 -23.11
C ASN A 351 -0.65 3.57 -24.54
N ALA A 352 0.66 3.80 -24.70
CA ALA A 352 1.24 4.23 -25.97
C ALA A 352 1.14 3.17 -27.09
N ASN A 353 1.03 1.89 -26.73
CA ASN A 353 0.82 0.81 -27.69
C ASN A 353 -0.65 0.69 -28.11
N GLY A 354 -1.57 0.86 -27.17
CA GLY A 354 -3.01 0.70 -27.41
C GLY A 354 -3.71 1.95 -27.91
N SER A 355 -3.22 3.16 -27.57
CA SER A 355 -3.87 4.43 -27.90
C SER A 355 -3.02 5.29 -28.83
N LYS A 356 -3.51 5.51 -30.05
CA LYS A 356 -2.84 6.41 -31.01
C LYS A 356 -2.71 7.84 -30.46
N ALA A 357 -3.78 8.38 -29.88
CA ALA A 357 -3.78 9.74 -29.33
C ALA A 357 -2.77 9.89 -28.19
N PHE A 358 -2.73 8.97 -27.25
CA PHE A 358 -1.76 8.97 -26.16
C PHE A 358 -0.31 8.91 -26.68
N ARG A 359 -0.06 8.02 -27.65
CA ARG A 359 1.26 7.91 -28.31
C ARG A 359 1.67 9.21 -29.00
N GLU A 360 0.76 9.88 -29.70
CA GLU A 360 1.08 11.16 -30.37
C GLU A 360 1.45 12.25 -29.35
N HIS A 361 0.76 12.31 -28.20
CA HIS A 361 1.11 13.23 -27.11
C HIS A 361 2.45 12.88 -26.48
N LEU A 362 2.74 11.58 -26.27
CA LEU A 362 4.03 11.10 -25.77
C LEU A 362 5.17 11.56 -26.70
N LEU A 363 5.03 11.36 -28.02
CA LEU A 363 6.02 11.74 -29.01
C LEU A 363 6.27 13.26 -29.07
N LYS A 364 5.25 14.07 -28.81
CA LYS A 364 5.34 15.54 -28.70
C LYS A 364 5.86 16.02 -27.35
N GLY A 365 5.94 15.14 -26.35
CA GLY A 365 6.26 15.50 -24.97
C GLY A 365 5.16 16.30 -24.28
N ASP A 366 3.92 16.23 -24.76
CA ASP A 366 2.77 16.94 -24.24
C ASP A 366 2.14 16.18 -23.05
N VAL A 367 2.78 16.31 -21.90
CA VAL A 367 2.36 15.63 -20.66
C VAL A 367 1.01 16.15 -20.18
N GLU A 368 0.69 17.42 -20.40
CA GLU A 368 -0.60 18.00 -19.97
C GLU A 368 -1.78 17.36 -20.71
N ALA A 369 -1.63 17.15 -22.02
CA ALA A 369 -2.65 16.44 -22.79
C ALA A 369 -2.80 14.98 -22.34
N MET A 370 -1.70 14.32 -22.00
CA MET A 370 -1.72 12.95 -21.46
C MET A 370 -2.46 12.89 -20.11
N VAL A 371 -2.20 13.81 -19.21
CA VAL A 371 -2.92 13.94 -17.91
C VAL A 371 -4.41 14.22 -18.14
N SER A 372 -4.74 15.07 -19.09
CA SER A 372 -6.14 15.36 -19.46
C SER A 372 -6.86 14.09 -19.92
N MET A 373 -6.21 13.25 -20.73
CA MET A 373 -6.75 11.94 -21.13
C MET A 373 -6.96 11.01 -19.92
N GLY A 374 -6.06 11.04 -18.95
CA GLY A 374 -6.23 10.27 -17.70
C GLY A 374 -7.46 10.70 -16.90
N ARG A 375 -7.62 12.01 -16.71
CA ARG A 375 -8.79 12.59 -16.04
C ARG A 375 -10.11 12.29 -16.76
N GLU A 376 -10.10 12.30 -18.10
CA GLU A 376 -11.27 11.97 -18.91
C GLU A 376 -11.70 10.51 -18.67
N GLN A 377 -10.78 9.56 -18.69
CA GLN A 377 -11.07 8.15 -18.43
C GLN A 377 -11.69 7.93 -17.04
N VAL A 378 -11.22 8.64 -16.02
CA VAL A 378 -11.80 8.58 -14.68
C VAL A 378 -13.24 9.12 -14.69
N ARG A 379 -13.50 10.23 -15.38
CA ARG A 379 -14.86 10.78 -15.54
C ARG A 379 -15.79 9.86 -16.30
N GLU A 380 -15.27 9.07 -17.22
CA GLU A 380 -16.03 8.05 -17.97
C GLU A 380 -16.28 6.76 -17.18
N GLY A 381 -15.76 6.64 -15.97
CA GLY A 381 -16.01 5.51 -15.06
C GLY A 381 -14.88 4.50 -14.94
N SER A 382 -13.67 4.78 -15.43
CA SER A 382 -12.50 3.94 -15.15
C SER A 382 -12.13 4.04 -13.68
N HIS A 383 -11.96 2.88 -13.03
CA HIS A 383 -11.54 2.78 -11.63
C HIS A 383 -10.02 2.84 -11.47
N VAL A 384 -9.30 2.27 -12.44
CA VAL A 384 -7.83 2.18 -12.52
C VAL A 384 -7.41 2.57 -13.93
N LEU A 385 -6.21 3.11 -14.11
CA LEU A 385 -5.68 3.43 -15.44
C LEU A 385 -4.45 2.56 -15.76
N ASP A 386 -4.46 1.93 -16.92
CA ASP A 386 -3.31 1.24 -17.49
C ASP A 386 -2.35 2.27 -18.08
N LEU A 387 -1.18 2.41 -17.46
CA LEU A 387 -0.15 3.38 -17.86
C LEU A 387 1.03 2.68 -18.51
N CYS A 388 1.23 2.91 -19.80
CA CYS A 388 2.36 2.39 -20.59
C CYS A 388 2.93 3.49 -21.47
N THR A 389 4.24 3.71 -21.36
CA THR A 389 4.97 4.70 -22.17
C THR A 389 5.95 4.05 -23.14
N ALA A 390 5.87 2.74 -23.35
CA ALA A 390 6.74 2.01 -24.25
C ALA A 390 6.54 2.44 -25.70
N TYR A 391 7.62 2.88 -26.34
CA TYR A 391 7.67 3.17 -27.78
C TYR A 391 9.07 2.95 -28.34
N VAL A 392 9.14 2.35 -29.50
CA VAL A 392 10.41 1.98 -30.14
C VAL A 392 11.32 3.20 -30.33
N GLY A 393 12.57 3.08 -29.89
CA GLY A 393 13.60 4.12 -30.04
C GLY A 393 13.54 5.23 -28.97
N ARG A 394 12.71 5.10 -27.94
CA ARG A 394 12.64 6.05 -26.81
C ARG A 394 13.19 5.44 -25.52
N ASP A 395 13.62 6.32 -24.61
CA ASP A 395 13.96 5.95 -23.24
C ASP A 395 12.66 5.80 -22.42
N GLU A 396 12.23 4.56 -22.25
CA GLU A 396 10.97 4.26 -21.55
C GLU A 396 11.02 4.63 -20.07
N VAL A 397 12.17 4.49 -19.40
CA VAL A 397 12.35 4.90 -18.00
C VAL A 397 12.15 6.40 -17.85
N ALA A 398 12.77 7.19 -18.70
CA ALA A 398 12.64 8.65 -18.69
C ALA A 398 11.20 9.09 -19.00
N ASP A 399 10.57 8.49 -19.99
CA ASP A 399 9.19 8.78 -20.37
C ASP A 399 8.21 8.40 -19.24
N MET A 400 8.34 7.20 -18.68
CA MET A 400 7.51 6.74 -17.58
C MET A 400 7.64 7.66 -16.35
N THR A 401 8.86 8.00 -15.97
CA THR A 401 9.13 8.91 -14.84
C THR A 401 8.44 10.25 -15.03
N LYS A 402 8.59 10.84 -16.20
CA LYS A 402 8.02 12.16 -16.52
C LYS A 402 6.50 12.17 -16.47
N VAL A 403 5.87 11.15 -17.02
CA VAL A 403 4.40 11.05 -17.06
C VAL A 403 3.84 10.67 -15.70
N LEU A 404 4.42 9.69 -15.03
CA LEU A 404 3.91 9.15 -13.76
C LEU A 404 3.90 10.19 -12.64
N VAL A 405 4.93 11.02 -12.53
CA VAL A 405 4.98 12.10 -11.53
C VAL A 405 3.77 13.03 -11.63
N ARG A 406 3.31 13.32 -12.85
CA ARG A 406 2.10 14.11 -13.07
C ARG A 406 0.83 13.30 -12.86
N TYR A 407 0.77 12.06 -13.33
CA TYR A 407 -0.39 11.18 -13.14
C TYR A 407 -0.71 10.97 -11.66
N ARG A 408 0.29 10.63 -10.84
CA ARG A 408 0.07 10.38 -9.40
C ARG A 408 -0.54 11.59 -8.67
N ALA A 409 -0.18 12.79 -9.07
CA ALA A 409 -0.64 14.03 -8.44
C ALA A 409 -1.99 14.51 -8.99
N ASP A 410 -2.17 14.40 -10.31
CA ASP A 410 -3.23 15.08 -11.05
C ASP A 410 -4.39 14.16 -11.48
N VAL A 411 -4.21 12.84 -11.46
CA VAL A 411 -5.23 11.86 -11.83
C VAL A 411 -5.65 11.06 -10.60
N PRO A 412 -6.89 11.21 -10.12
CA PRO A 412 -7.35 10.60 -8.86
C PRO A 412 -7.75 9.13 -9.05
N ALA A 413 -6.86 8.30 -9.57
CA ALA A 413 -7.09 6.87 -9.76
C ALA A 413 -5.80 6.08 -9.49
N PRO A 414 -5.91 4.84 -8.96
CA PRO A 414 -4.79 3.92 -8.92
C PRO A 414 -4.26 3.63 -10.33
N LEU A 415 -2.98 3.29 -10.40
CA LEU A 415 -2.30 2.99 -11.66
C LEU A 415 -2.01 1.49 -11.80
N MET A 416 -2.24 0.96 -12.98
CA MET A 416 -1.68 -0.28 -13.47
C MET A 416 -0.42 0.06 -14.26
N ILE A 417 0.73 -0.31 -13.74
CA ILE A 417 2.02 -0.02 -14.39
C ILE A 417 2.32 -1.12 -15.40
N ASP A 418 2.33 -0.74 -16.66
CA ASP A 418 2.48 -1.67 -17.78
C ASP A 418 3.83 -1.47 -18.48
N SER A 419 4.71 -2.44 -18.36
CA SER A 419 5.98 -2.51 -19.10
C SER A 419 6.50 -3.95 -19.16
N THR A 420 7.15 -4.29 -20.26
CA THR A 420 7.93 -5.52 -20.40
C THR A 420 9.29 -5.42 -19.71
N GLU A 421 9.76 -4.21 -19.41
CA GLU A 421 11.07 -3.93 -18.84
C GLU A 421 11.02 -3.77 -17.33
N ALA A 422 11.68 -4.67 -16.58
CA ALA A 422 11.74 -4.61 -15.11
C ALA A 422 12.34 -3.28 -14.59
N PRO A 423 13.36 -2.66 -15.21
CA PRO A 423 13.84 -1.34 -14.79
C PRO A 423 12.79 -0.24 -14.86
N VAL A 424 11.87 -0.29 -15.82
CA VAL A 424 10.75 0.66 -15.95
C VAL A 424 9.75 0.45 -14.82
N LEU A 425 9.39 -0.80 -14.53
CA LEU A 425 8.52 -1.13 -13.39
C LEU A 425 9.13 -0.64 -12.07
N LYS A 426 10.43 -0.86 -11.86
CA LYS A 426 11.15 -0.39 -10.67
C LYS A 426 11.05 1.13 -10.52
N ALA A 427 11.42 1.87 -11.57
CA ALA A 427 11.38 3.33 -11.55
C ALA A 427 9.95 3.86 -11.28
N ALA A 428 8.95 3.26 -11.90
CA ALA A 428 7.55 3.63 -11.72
C ALA A 428 7.05 3.37 -10.30
N LEU A 429 7.33 2.19 -9.74
CA LEU A 429 6.90 1.82 -8.39
C LEU A 429 7.56 2.69 -7.31
N GLU A 430 8.80 3.10 -7.51
CA GLU A 430 9.51 4.01 -6.60
C GLU A 430 8.95 5.45 -6.62
N LEU A 431 8.10 5.77 -7.58
CA LEU A 431 7.46 7.08 -7.74
C LEU A 431 5.96 7.07 -7.47
N ALA A 432 5.27 5.95 -7.63
CA ALA A 432 3.82 5.89 -7.64
C ALA A 432 3.17 6.27 -6.29
N GLY A 433 3.77 5.92 -5.18
CA GLY A 433 3.28 6.24 -3.83
C GLY A 433 2.12 5.38 -3.36
N GLY A 434 1.09 5.19 -4.18
CA GLY A 434 -0.05 4.32 -3.89
C GLY A 434 0.26 2.83 -4.02
N ARG A 435 -0.75 1.99 -3.80
CA ARG A 435 -0.70 0.57 -4.09
C ARG A 435 -1.11 0.33 -5.53
N SER A 436 -0.15 0.10 -6.41
CA SER A 436 -0.34 -0.10 -7.85
C SER A 436 -0.60 -1.57 -8.21
N ILE A 437 -1.05 -1.80 -9.44
CA ILE A 437 -1.06 -3.12 -10.09
C ILE A 437 0.12 -3.18 -11.05
N VAL A 438 0.89 -4.26 -11.02
CA VAL A 438 1.97 -4.50 -11.98
C VAL A 438 1.46 -5.36 -13.12
N ASN A 439 1.61 -4.92 -14.34
CA ASN A 439 1.25 -5.62 -15.57
C ASN A 439 2.54 -5.91 -16.35
N SER A 440 3.09 -7.08 -16.36
CA SER A 440 2.60 -8.36 -15.87
C SER A 440 3.74 -9.37 -15.61
N ILE A 441 3.39 -10.55 -15.11
CA ILE A 441 4.24 -11.74 -15.03
C ILE A 441 3.70 -12.84 -15.93
N ASN A 442 4.57 -13.74 -16.37
CA ASN A 442 4.25 -14.95 -17.14
C ASN A 442 5.41 -15.95 -17.07
N LEU A 443 5.26 -17.08 -17.77
CA LEU A 443 6.26 -18.15 -17.83
C LEU A 443 6.80 -18.37 -19.25
N GLU A 444 6.71 -17.38 -20.14
CA GLU A 444 7.20 -17.50 -21.52
C GLU A 444 8.67 -17.92 -21.59
N ASP A 445 9.51 -17.30 -20.76
CA ASP A 445 10.92 -17.64 -20.59
C ASP A 445 11.20 -18.38 -19.28
N GLY A 446 10.27 -19.29 -18.87
CA GLY A 446 10.36 -19.97 -17.58
C GLY A 446 10.22 -19.00 -16.41
N LEU A 447 11.12 -19.09 -15.43
CA LEU A 447 11.05 -18.30 -14.20
C LEU A 447 11.69 -16.91 -14.32
N GLU A 448 12.41 -16.62 -15.40
CA GLU A 448 13.25 -15.40 -15.53
C GLU A 448 12.46 -14.11 -15.29
N ARG A 449 11.30 -13.98 -15.91
CA ARG A 449 10.42 -12.81 -15.74
C ARG A 449 9.94 -12.66 -14.30
N MET A 450 9.56 -13.76 -13.67
CA MET A 450 9.06 -13.75 -12.30
C MET A 450 10.15 -13.39 -11.29
N GLU A 451 11.38 -13.90 -11.50
CA GLU A 451 12.53 -13.57 -10.64
C GLU A 451 12.94 -12.09 -10.72
N LYS A 452 12.67 -11.41 -11.84
CA LYS A 452 12.92 -9.97 -11.99
C LYS A 452 11.78 -9.10 -11.43
N VAL A 453 10.54 -9.53 -11.54
CA VAL A 453 9.36 -8.70 -11.25
C VAL A 453 8.80 -8.95 -9.85
N LEU A 454 8.74 -10.19 -9.37
CA LEU A 454 8.15 -10.49 -8.06
C LEU A 454 8.87 -9.83 -6.87
N PRO A 455 10.21 -9.65 -6.87
CA PRO A 455 10.87 -8.83 -5.84
C PRO A 455 10.32 -7.41 -5.76
N LEU A 456 10.05 -6.78 -6.91
CA LEU A 456 9.46 -5.43 -6.99
C LEU A 456 8.02 -5.41 -6.49
N VAL A 457 7.23 -6.42 -6.85
CA VAL A 457 5.85 -6.59 -6.37
C VAL A 457 5.82 -6.69 -4.85
N LYS A 458 6.70 -7.48 -4.25
CA LYS A 458 6.81 -7.62 -2.79
C LYS A 458 7.29 -6.34 -2.12
N GLU A 459 8.34 -5.72 -2.63
CA GLU A 459 8.91 -4.49 -2.07
C GLU A 459 7.88 -3.36 -2.01
N HIS A 460 7.07 -3.23 -3.07
CA HIS A 460 6.08 -2.15 -3.16
C HIS A 460 4.67 -2.56 -2.74
N GLY A 461 4.47 -3.80 -2.27
CA GLY A 461 3.18 -4.30 -1.81
C GLY A 461 2.11 -4.28 -2.90
N SER A 462 2.50 -4.44 -4.17
CA SER A 462 1.62 -4.30 -5.33
C SER A 462 0.75 -5.54 -5.55
N ALA A 463 -0.39 -5.35 -6.23
CA ALA A 463 -1.06 -6.44 -6.92
C ALA A 463 -0.36 -6.70 -8.27
N VAL A 464 -0.57 -7.86 -8.86
CA VAL A 464 0.10 -8.26 -10.10
C VAL A 464 -0.82 -9.01 -11.04
N ILE A 465 -0.73 -8.67 -12.34
CA ILE A 465 -1.39 -9.40 -13.42
C ILE A 465 -0.51 -10.60 -13.80
N ALA A 466 -1.11 -11.77 -13.88
CA ALA A 466 -0.47 -12.99 -14.35
C ALA A 466 -1.10 -13.45 -15.66
N LEU A 467 -0.32 -13.47 -16.73
CA LEU A 467 -0.77 -13.94 -18.03
C LEU A 467 -0.64 -15.46 -18.12
N THR A 468 -1.65 -16.13 -18.69
CA THR A 468 -1.61 -17.58 -18.93
C THR A 468 -0.76 -17.91 -20.15
N ILE A 469 0.54 -17.65 -20.05
CA ILE A 469 1.58 -17.92 -21.03
C ILE A 469 2.67 -18.74 -20.37
N ASP A 470 3.09 -19.80 -21.00
CA ASP A 470 4.26 -20.59 -20.60
C ASP A 470 5.24 -20.78 -21.77
N GLU A 471 6.21 -21.67 -21.60
CA GLU A 471 7.26 -21.94 -22.57
C GLU A 471 6.72 -22.48 -23.92
N ASP A 472 5.51 -23.04 -23.91
CA ASP A 472 4.81 -23.50 -25.12
C ASP A 472 3.99 -22.39 -25.81
N GLY A 473 3.92 -21.21 -25.18
CA GLY A 473 3.25 -20.03 -25.71
C GLY A 473 1.98 -19.65 -24.98
N MET A 474 1.15 -18.85 -25.66
CA MET A 474 -0.13 -18.34 -25.12
C MET A 474 -1.19 -19.43 -25.05
N ALA A 475 -1.82 -19.60 -23.89
CA ALA A 475 -2.91 -20.58 -23.69
C ALA A 475 -4.13 -20.23 -24.52
N LYS A 476 -4.51 -21.11 -25.45
CA LYS A 476 -5.72 -20.96 -26.28
C LYS A 476 -6.91 -21.77 -25.77
N THR A 477 -6.67 -22.95 -25.19
CA THR A 477 -7.74 -23.80 -24.63
C THR A 477 -8.03 -23.46 -23.17
N ALA A 478 -9.26 -23.68 -22.74
CA ALA A 478 -9.65 -23.48 -21.33
C ALA A 478 -8.79 -24.31 -20.36
N GLN A 479 -8.45 -25.53 -20.74
CA GLN A 479 -7.62 -26.41 -19.92
C GLN A 479 -6.18 -25.92 -19.79
N ASP A 480 -5.58 -25.41 -20.86
CA ASP A 480 -4.24 -24.82 -20.81
C ASP A 480 -4.23 -23.54 -19.97
N LYS A 481 -5.27 -22.71 -20.10
CA LYS A 481 -5.43 -21.52 -19.25
C LYS A 481 -5.44 -21.88 -17.77
N LEU A 482 -6.21 -22.89 -17.39
CA LEU A 482 -6.27 -23.39 -16.01
C LEU A 482 -4.92 -23.99 -15.56
N ARG A 483 -4.30 -24.83 -16.39
CA ARG A 483 -3.03 -25.48 -16.09
C ARG A 483 -1.94 -24.46 -15.78
N ILE A 484 -1.81 -23.46 -16.64
CA ILE A 484 -0.79 -22.40 -16.47
C ILE A 484 -1.14 -21.51 -15.28
N ALA A 485 -2.41 -21.13 -15.08
CA ALA A 485 -2.85 -20.37 -13.93
C ALA A 485 -2.51 -21.07 -12.60
N LYS A 486 -2.77 -22.37 -12.50
CA LYS A 486 -2.39 -23.17 -11.31
C LYS A 486 -0.88 -23.17 -11.06
N ARG A 487 -0.08 -23.32 -12.11
CA ARG A 487 1.39 -23.31 -12.02
C ARG A 487 1.90 -21.96 -11.52
N ILE A 488 1.43 -20.86 -12.10
CA ILE A 488 1.81 -19.50 -11.67
C ILE A 488 1.35 -19.23 -10.24
N HIS A 489 0.11 -19.59 -9.89
CA HIS A 489 -0.42 -19.42 -8.55
C HIS A 489 0.45 -20.12 -7.51
N LYS A 490 0.81 -21.39 -7.76
CA LYS A 490 1.69 -22.15 -6.87
C LYS A 490 3.03 -21.45 -6.64
N ILE A 491 3.70 -21.01 -7.71
CA ILE A 491 4.97 -20.28 -7.62
C ILE A 491 4.81 -19.00 -6.81
N CYS A 492 3.81 -18.17 -7.12
CA CYS A 492 3.61 -16.90 -6.44
C CYS A 492 3.29 -17.07 -4.95
N VAL A 493 2.44 -18.03 -4.59
CA VAL A 493 1.98 -18.19 -3.22
C VAL A 493 2.95 -19.01 -2.38
N GLU A 494 3.40 -20.17 -2.89
CA GLU A 494 4.25 -21.08 -2.11
C GLU A 494 5.71 -20.64 -2.10
N ASP A 495 6.28 -20.28 -3.25
CA ASP A 495 7.70 -19.94 -3.34
C ASP A 495 7.99 -18.46 -2.97
N TRP A 496 7.08 -17.55 -3.30
CA TRP A 496 7.26 -16.11 -3.08
C TRP A 496 6.44 -15.54 -1.91
N GLY A 497 5.49 -16.28 -1.36
CA GLY A 497 4.68 -15.85 -0.23
C GLY A 497 3.69 -14.73 -0.55
N LEU A 498 3.26 -14.59 -1.81
CA LEU A 498 2.20 -13.67 -2.19
C LEU A 498 0.84 -14.22 -1.74
N ARG A 499 -0.14 -13.33 -1.57
CA ARG A 499 -1.51 -13.72 -1.26
C ARG A 499 -2.28 -13.95 -2.55
N SER A 500 -3.18 -14.93 -2.57
CA SER A 500 -4.04 -15.20 -3.74
C SER A 500 -4.83 -13.96 -4.18
N GLU A 501 -5.28 -13.15 -3.22
CA GLU A 501 -6.03 -11.91 -3.48
C GLU A 501 -5.24 -10.81 -4.20
N ASP A 502 -3.91 -10.90 -4.22
CA ASP A 502 -3.03 -9.95 -4.90
C ASP A 502 -2.72 -10.36 -6.35
N LEU A 503 -3.20 -11.54 -6.78
CA LEU A 503 -3.03 -12.06 -8.14
C LEU A 503 -4.29 -11.84 -8.95
N LEU A 504 -4.14 -11.25 -10.15
CA LEU A 504 -5.20 -11.12 -11.14
C LEU A 504 -4.77 -11.91 -12.39
N PHE A 505 -5.45 -13.02 -12.70
CA PHE A 505 -5.14 -13.80 -13.89
C PHE A 505 -5.80 -13.20 -15.11
N ASP A 506 -5.00 -12.90 -16.13
CA ASP A 506 -5.45 -12.64 -17.49
C ASP A 506 -5.37 -13.95 -18.27
N VAL A 507 -6.51 -14.56 -18.48
CA VAL A 507 -6.62 -15.84 -19.20
C VAL A 507 -6.48 -15.69 -20.71
N LEU A 508 -6.21 -14.50 -21.19
CA LEU A 508 -6.03 -14.07 -22.57
C LEU A 508 -7.31 -14.06 -23.40
N THR A 509 -7.50 -12.96 -24.11
CA THR A 509 -8.57 -12.76 -25.08
C THR A 509 -7.97 -12.72 -26.47
N PHE A 510 -8.44 -13.59 -27.34
CA PHE A 510 -8.08 -13.61 -28.76
C PHE A 510 -9.28 -13.14 -29.59
N THR A 511 -8.99 -12.53 -30.74
CA THR A 511 -10.06 -12.13 -31.65
C THR A 511 -10.76 -13.35 -32.25
N ILE A 512 -12.06 -13.26 -32.38
CA ILE A 512 -12.92 -14.25 -33.08
C ILE A 512 -13.37 -13.73 -34.44
N CYS A 513 -12.80 -12.65 -34.91
CA CYS A 513 -13.26 -11.91 -36.09
C CYS A 513 -12.32 -12.01 -37.30
N THR A 514 -11.37 -12.96 -37.30
CA THR A 514 -10.41 -13.17 -38.39
C THR A 514 -10.99 -13.90 -39.59
N GLY A 515 -12.06 -14.68 -39.39
CA GLY A 515 -12.60 -15.62 -40.37
C GLY A 515 -11.91 -16.98 -40.43
N ASN A 516 -10.77 -17.14 -39.70
CA ASN A 516 -10.08 -18.44 -39.63
C ASN A 516 -10.85 -19.43 -38.78
N GLU A 517 -10.89 -20.69 -39.22
CA GLU A 517 -11.62 -21.77 -38.53
C GLU A 517 -11.11 -21.97 -37.09
N ASP A 518 -9.79 -21.96 -36.92
CA ASP A 518 -9.13 -22.17 -35.61
C ASP A 518 -9.47 -21.09 -34.58
N ASP A 519 -9.87 -19.89 -35.02
CA ASP A 519 -10.15 -18.75 -34.12
C ASP A 519 -11.65 -18.71 -33.68
N ARG A 520 -12.52 -19.45 -34.36
CA ARG A 520 -13.99 -19.39 -34.14
C ARG A 520 -14.42 -19.68 -32.71
N ARG A 521 -13.72 -20.58 -32.03
CA ARG A 521 -14.07 -21.03 -30.67
C ARG A 521 -13.27 -20.36 -29.56
N LEU A 522 -12.36 -19.45 -29.88
CA LEU A 522 -11.48 -18.83 -28.88
C LEU A 522 -12.25 -18.02 -27.83
N GLY A 523 -13.40 -17.43 -28.20
CA GLY A 523 -14.28 -16.77 -27.23
C GLY A 523 -14.86 -17.73 -26.19
N ILE A 524 -15.30 -18.91 -26.64
CA ILE A 524 -15.83 -19.98 -25.78
C ILE A 524 -14.72 -20.46 -24.82
N GLU A 525 -13.53 -20.72 -25.35
CA GLU A 525 -12.38 -21.18 -24.57
C GLU A 525 -11.98 -20.15 -23.49
N THR A 526 -12.03 -18.85 -23.81
CA THR A 526 -11.77 -17.79 -22.83
C THR A 526 -12.84 -17.75 -21.74
N LEU A 527 -14.12 -17.83 -22.10
CA LEU A 527 -15.24 -17.85 -21.15
C LEU A 527 -15.16 -19.06 -20.21
N GLU A 528 -14.87 -20.24 -20.77
CA GLU A 528 -14.70 -21.47 -19.98
C GLU A 528 -13.44 -21.41 -19.10
N GLY A 529 -12.35 -20.84 -19.61
CA GLY A 529 -11.13 -20.60 -18.84
C GLY A 529 -11.38 -19.73 -17.60
N ILE A 530 -12.16 -18.66 -17.73
CA ILE A 530 -12.59 -17.81 -16.60
C ILE A 530 -13.32 -18.64 -15.56
N ARG A 531 -14.30 -19.44 -15.99
CA ARG A 531 -15.08 -20.28 -15.09
C ARG A 531 -14.20 -21.28 -14.32
N LEU A 532 -13.34 -22.00 -15.04
CA LEU A 532 -12.44 -23.01 -14.45
C LEU A 532 -11.46 -22.38 -13.43
N VAL A 533 -10.83 -21.26 -13.78
CA VAL A 533 -9.91 -20.58 -12.86
C VAL A 533 -10.65 -20.05 -11.63
N ARG A 534 -11.86 -19.51 -11.78
CA ARG A 534 -12.71 -19.08 -10.67
C ARG A 534 -13.02 -20.20 -9.70
N GLU A 535 -13.36 -21.39 -10.22
CA GLU A 535 -13.73 -22.55 -9.41
C GLU A 535 -12.52 -23.18 -8.70
N GLU A 536 -11.39 -23.30 -9.40
CA GLU A 536 -10.21 -24.04 -8.94
C GLU A 536 -9.21 -23.20 -8.13
N LEU A 537 -9.21 -21.88 -8.31
CA LEU A 537 -8.35 -20.93 -7.60
C LEU A 537 -9.19 -19.85 -6.91
N PRO A 538 -9.96 -20.21 -5.87
CA PRO A 538 -10.79 -19.24 -5.18
C PRO A 538 -9.93 -18.13 -4.53
N GLY A 539 -10.41 -16.90 -4.61
CA GLY A 539 -9.74 -15.73 -4.04
C GLY A 539 -8.84 -14.94 -4.99
N VAL A 540 -8.48 -15.49 -6.16
CA VAL A 540 -7.75 -14.71 -7.19
C VAL A 540 -8.70 -13.75 -7.94
N GLY A 541 -8.15 -12.65 -8.46
CA GLY A 541 -8.83 -11.82 -9.45
C GLY A 541 -8.78 -12.46 -10.84
N LEU A 542 -9.73 -12.09 -11.68
CA LEU A 542 -9.76 -12.46 -13.09
C LEU A 542 -9.93 -11.22 -13.96
N LEU A 543 -9.01 -11.02 -14.88
CA LEU A 543 -8.95 -9.87 -15.76
C LEU A 543 -8.88 -10.30 -17.23
N LEU A 544 -9.42 -9.49 -18.12
CA LEU A 544 -9.23 -9.61 -19.56
C LEU A 544 -8.81 -8.27 -20.18
N GLY A 545 -7.94 -8.34 -21.18
CA GLY A 545 -7.82 -7.30 -22.22
C GLY A 545 -9.01 -7.43 -23.17
N LEU A 546 -10.16 -6.90 -22.79
CA LEU A 546 -11.46 -7.19 -23.41
C LEU A 546 -11.53 -6.86 -24.89
N SER A 547 -10.97 -5.71 -25.27
CA SER A 547 -11.11 -5.16 -26.63
C SER A 547 -10.50 -6.05 -27.72
N ASN A 548 -9.66 -7.00 -27.36
CA ASN A 548 -9.05 -7.94 -28.30
C ASN A 548 -10.07 -8.87 -28.98
N ILE A 549 -11.19 -9.19 -28.31
CA ILE A 549 -12.22 -10.10 -28.86
C ILE A 549 -12.76 -9.62 -30.21
N SER A 550 -12.83 -8.32 -30.40
CA SER A 550 -13.43 -7.66 -31.56
C SER A 550 -12.42 -7.06 -32.54
N PHE A 551 -11.13 -7.38 -32.35
CA PHE A 551 -10.10 -6.86 -33.24
C PHE A 551 -10.35 -7.27 -34.72
N GLY A 552 -10.28 -6.29 -35.61
CA GLY A 552 -10.58 -6.49 -37.04
C GLY A 552 -11.95 -5.98 -37.48
N LEU A 553 -12.86 -5.68 -36.55
CA LEU A 553 -14.17 -5.08 -36.84
C LEU A 553 -14.13 -3.55 -36.89
N ASN A 554 -15.14 -2.95 -37.53
CA ASN A 554 -15.31 -1.49 -37.45
C ASN A 554 -15.67 -1.05 -36.00
N PRO A 555 -15.45 0.22 -35.63
CA PRO A 555 -15.67 0.70 -34.26
C PRO A 555 -17.06 0.45 -33.69
N ALA A 556 -18.13 0.64 -34.48
CA ALA A 556 -19.51 0.43 -34.03
C ALA A 556 -19.77 -1.02 -33.64
N ALA A 557 -19.33 -1.95 -34.50
CA ALA A 557 -19.42 -3.40 -34.25
C ALA A 557 -18.60 -3.80 -33.01
N ARG A 558 -17.42 -3.23 -32.85
CA ARG A 558 -16.55 -3.49 -31.69
C ARG A 558 -17.22 -3.15 -30.38
N HIS A 559 -17.88 -1.99 -30.28
CA HIS A 559 -18.55 -1.56 -29.05
C HIS A 559 -19.64 -2.55 -28.61
N VAL A 560 -20.42 -3.06 -29.58
CA VAL A 560 -21.47 -4.04 -29.33
C VAL A 560 -20.85 -5.38 -28.89
N LEU A 561 -19.91 -5.91 -29.66
CA LEU A 561 -19.31 -7.22 -29.35
C LEU A 561 -18.58 -7.19 -28.00
N ASN A 562 -17.81 -6.15 -27.71
CA ASN A 562 -17.15 -5.97 -26.43
C ASN A 562 -18.14 -5.96 -25.26
N SER A 563 -19.27 -5.24 -25.41
CA SER A 563 -20.29 -5.14 -24.37
C SER A 563 -20.98 -6.47 -24.10
N VAL A 564 -21.32 -7.22 -25.16
CA VAL A 564 -21.97 -8.55 -25.04
C VAL A 564 -20.99 -9.57 -24.47
N PHE A 565 -19.75 -9.57 -24.92
CA PHE A 565 -18.72 -10.48 -24.40
C PHE A 565 -18.41 -10.22 -22.92
N LEU A 566 -18.33 -8.95 -22.53
CA LEU A 566 -18.15 -8.56 -21.13
C LEU A 566 -19.23 -9.10 -20.21
N HIS A 567 -20.49 -9.04 -20.65
CA HIS A 567 -21.62 -9.60 -19.91
C HIS A 567 -21.43 -11.09 -19.64
N HIS A 568 -21.13 -11.88 -20.67
CA HIS A 568 -20.94 -13.32 -20.53
C HIS A 568 -19.69 -13.69 -19.72
N ALA A 569 -18.62 -12.91 -19.83
CA ALA A 569 -17.41 -13.08 -19.01
C ALA A 569 -17.68 -12.80 -17.52
N ARG A 570 -18.45 -11.74 -17.23
CA ARG A 570 -18.85 -11.38 -15.87
C ARG A 570 -19.69 -12.50 -15.22
N GLU A 571 -20.65 -13.07 -15.95
CA GLU A 571 -21.46 -14.18 -15.44
C GLU A 571 -20.63 -15.42 -15.07
N ARG A 572 -19.44 -15.59 -15.66
CA ARG A 572 -18.51 -16.68 -15.39
C ARG A 572 -17.48 -16.37 -14.31
N GLY A 573 -17.52 -15.16 -13.75
CA GLY A 573 -16.68 -14.77 -12.63
C GLY A 573 -15.54 -13.81 -12.95
N LEU A 574 -15.56 -13.12 -14.10
CA LEU A 574 -14.62 -12.03 -14.38
C LEU A 574 -14.79 -10.91 -13.35
N THR A 575 -13.66 -10.40 -12.82
CA THR A 575 -13.66 -9.34 -11.81
C THR A 575 -13.10 -8.02 -12.30
N ALA A 576 -12.36 -8.01 -13.41
CA ALA A 576 -11.75 -6.82 -13.98
C ALA A 576 -11.64 -6.91 -15.51
N ALA A 577 -11.61 -5.77 -16.19
CA ALA A 577 -11.34 -5.72 -17.62
C ALA A 577 -10.59 -4.44 -17.99
N ILE A 578 -9.59 -4.57 -18.86
CA ILE A 578 -8.94 -3.46 -19.55
C ILE A 578 -9.80 -3.13 -20.78
N LEU A 579 -10.35 -1.91 -20.82
CA LEU A 579 -11.33 -1.51 -21.81
C LEU A 579 -11.46 0.02 -21.94
N HIS A 580 -12.22 0.45 -22.94
CA HIS A 580 -12.67 1.83 -23.06
C HIS A 580 -14.01 1.99 -22.32
N SER A 581 -13.98 2.49 -21.07
CA SER A 581 -15.16 2.56 -20.19
C SER A 581 -16.33 3.34 -20.79
N GLY A 582 -16.06 4.44 -21.49
CA GLY A 582 -17.08 5.25 -22.15
C GLY A 582 -17.76 4.60 -23.36
N ARG A 583 -17.30 3.42 -23.79
CA ARG A 583 -17.82 2.71 -24.96
C ARG A 583 -18.52 1.39 -24.63
N ILE A 584 -18.58 1.00 -23.37
CA ILE A 584 -19.35 -0.17 -22.92
C ILE A 584 -20.81 0.22 -22.78
N GLN A 585 -21.68 -0.58 -23.39
CA GLN A 585 -23.12 -0.34 -23.43
C GLN A 585 -23.85 -1.35 -22.54
N PRO A 586 -24.82 -0.91 -21.73
CA PRO A 586 -25.74 -1.84 -21.07
C PRO A 586 -26.52 -2.68 -22.11
N LEU A 587 -26.68 -3.97 -21.87
CA LEU A 587 -27.33 -4.89 -22.84
C LEU A 587 -28.71 -4.43 -23.30
N HIS A 588 -29.48 -3.80 -22.41
CA HIS A 588 -30.84 -3.33 -22.74
C HIS A 588 -30.85 -2.14 -23.71
N ARG A 589 -29.71 -1.49 -23.97
CA ARG A 589 -29.55 -0.40 -24.95
C ARG A 589 -29.05 -0.90 -26.30
N ILE A 590 -28.58 -2.15 -26.36
CA ILE A 590 -28.12 -2.76 -27.60
C ILE A 590 -29.34 -3.28 -28.38
N ASP A 591 -29.35 -3.01 -29.68
CA ASP A 591 -30.40 -3.56 -30.56
C ASP A 591 -30.50 -5.09 -30.39
N PRO A 592 -31.72 -5.65 -30.21
CA PRO A 592 -31.89 -7.09 -29.95
C PRO A 592 -31.28 -7.99 -31.02
N LYS A 593 -31.36 -7.58 -32.29
CA LYS A 593 -30.77 -8.33 -33.40
C LYS A 593 -29.28 -8.32 -33.37
N ALA A 594 -28.67 -7.15 -33.06
CA ALA A 594 -27.24 -7.02 -32.93
C ALA A 594 -26.72 -7.82 -31.72
N ARG A 595 -27.44 -7.81 -30.61
CA ARG A 595 -27.11 -8.62 -29.42
C ARG A 595 -27.17 -10.14 -29.75
N GLU A 596 -28.24 -10.62 -30.35
CA GLU A 596 -28.40 -12.05 -30.72
C GLU A 596 -27.26 -12.49 -31.66
N THR A 597 -26.97 -11.68 -32.68
CA THR A 597 -25.92 -11.99 -33.66
C THR A 597 -24.53 -11.98 -33.01
N ALA A 598 -24.26 -11.05 -32.06
CA ALA A 598 -23.05 -11.03 -31.27
C ALA A 598 -22.91 -12.30 -30.41
N GLU A 599 -23.98 -12.75 -29.76
CA GLU A 599 -23.99 -14.00 -28.99
C GLU A 599 -23.75 -15.21 -29.90
N ASP A 600 -24.37 -15.25 -31.08
CA ASP A 600 -24.13 -16.32 -32.08
C ASP A 600 -22.66 -16.35 -32.51
N LEU A 601 -22.02 -15.18 -32.67
CA LEU A 601 -20.61 -15.08 -33.00
C LEU A 601 -19.72 -15.57 -31.84
N ILE A 602 -19.98 -15.14 -30.59
CA ILE A 602 -19.22 -15.53 -29.41
C ILE A 602 -19.28 -17.04 -29.19
N PHE A 603 -20.48 -17.65 -29.34
CA PHE A 603 -20.70 -19.06 -29.10
C PHE A 603 -20.61 -19.94 -30.36
N ASP A 604 -20.13 -19.36 -31.47
CA ASP A 604 -19.92 -20.05 -32.74
C ASP A 604 -21.16 -20.85 -33.22
N ARG A 605 -22.35 -20.25 -33.17
CA ARG A 605 -23.61 -20.85 -33.53
C ARG A 605 -23.86 -20.80 -35.05
N ARG A 606 -23.02 -21.48 -35.79
CA ARG A 606 -23.15 -21.62 -37.26
C ARG A 606 -24.24 -22.62 -37.63
N ARG A 607 -24.89 -22.40 -38.76
CA ARG A 607 -25.86 -23.29 -39.36
C ARG A 607 -25.83 -23.15 -40.87
N GLU A 608 -26.49 -24.08 -41.58
CA GLU A 608 -26.52 -24.03 -43.04
C GLU A 608 -27.05 -22.68 -43.55
N GLY A 609 -26.25 -22.03 -44.39
CA GLY A 609 -26.54 -20.70 -44.93
C GLY A 609 -26.38 -19.52 -43.96
N TYR A 610 -25.85 -19.75 -42.75
CA TYR A 610 -25.65 -18.69 -41.75
C TYR A 610 -24.28 -18.78 -41.10
N ASP A 611 -23.47 -17.74 -41.34
CA ASP A 611 -22.22 -17.49 -40.63
C ASP A 611 -22.35 -16.25 -39.71
N PRO A 612 -22.25 -16.40 -38.37
CA PRO A 612 -22.45 -15.31 -37.44
C PRO A 612 -21.51 -14.13 -37.68
N LEU A 613 -20.25 -14.38 -38.09
CA LEU A 613 -19.29 -13.32 -38.37
C LEU A 613 -19.75 -12.46 -39.55
N GLN A 614 -20.12 -13.08 -40.66
CA GLN A 614 -20.59 -12.33 -41.82
C GLN A 614 -21.90 -11.60 -41.53
N ALA A 615 -22.82 -12.24 -40.80
CA ALA A 615 -24.07 -11.63 -40.38
C ALA A 615 -23.81 -10.41 -39.46
N PHE A 616 -22.85 -10.50 -38.54
CA PHE A 616 -22.51 -9.42 -37.64
C PHE A 616 -21.84 -8.24 -38.36
N ILE A 617 -20.90 -8.52 -39.28
CA ILE A 617 -20.27 -7.50 -40.12
C ILE A 617 -21.34 -6.75 -40.94
N ALA A 618 -22.27 -7.47 -41.56
CA ALA A 618 -23.33 -6.89 -42.37
C ALA A 618 -24.26 -5.93 -41.59
N LEU A 619 -24.53 -6.19 -40.32
CA LEU A 619 -25.34 -5.31 -39.48
C LEU A 619 -24.71 -3.91 -39.26
N PHE A 620 -23.41 -3.78 -39.41
CA PHE A 620 -22.66 -2.55 -39.18
C PHE A 620 -22.04 -1.97 -40.45
N GLU A 621 -22.41 -2.46 -41.65
CA GLU A 621 -21.99 -1.84 -42.91
C GLU A 621 -22.47 -0.38 -42.98
N GLY A 622 -21.52 0.54 -43.14
CA GLY A 622 -21.80 1.98 -43.22
C GLY A 622 -22.13 2.66 -41.89
N ALA A 623 -22.12 1.95 -40.76
CA ALA A 623 -22.34 2.54 -39.46
C ALA A 623 -21.18 3.47 -39.09
N GLN A 624 -21.46 4.74 -38.75
CA GLN A 624 -20.52 5.68 -38.22
C GLN A 624 -20.68 5.72 -36.68
N VAL A 625 -19.56 5.87 -35.95
CA VAL A 625 -19.57 6.11 -34.50
C VAL A 625 -19.69 7.62 -34.32
N GLU A 626 -20.75 8.07 -33.62
CA GLU A 626 -20.87 9.44 -33.12
C GLU A 626 -19.93 9.68 -31.93
#